data_5471074397ce89a8bc08741ece9218f5
#
_entry.id   5471074397ce89a8bc08741ece9218f5
#
_cell.length_a   1.000
_cell.length_b   1.000
_cell.length_c   1.000
_cell.angle_alpha   90.00
_cell.angle_beta   90.00
_cell.angle_gamma   90.00
#
_symmetry.space_group_name_H-M   'P 1'
#
loop_
_entity.id
_entity.type
_entity.pdbx_description
1 polymer ?
#
loop_
_entity_poly.entity_id
_entity_poly.type
_entity_poly.pdbx_seq_one_letter_code
_entity_poly.pdbx_strand_id
1 'polypeptide(L)'
;MIPGSHFVEGKTVIIFDEIQECANARSSIKPFSEDGRFDIIATGSLLGIKGYNKKKSKGVPIGFERIVYMKPMDFEEFLWAKGISEDVVQYLRECYKNKTPVSDATHQAMLRYFKEYICVGGLPYIVDQFITTNDMNVVW
;
A
#
# COMPACT_ATOMS: atom_id res chain seq x y z
N MET A 1 -15.52 21.92 13.10
CA MET A 1 -15.02 22.50 11.83
C MET A 1 -13.64 23.08 12.13
N ILE A 2 -12.63 22.75 11.35
CA ILE A 2 -11.26 23.28 11.56
C ILE A 2 -11.29 24.73 11.07
N PRO A 3 -11.00 25.73 11.92
CA PRO A 3 -11.01 27.13 11.53
C PRO A 3 -10.03 27.38 10.36
N GLY A 4 -10.50 28.03 9.30
CA GLY A 4 -9.68 28.36 8.12
C GLY A 4 -9.62 27.31 7.02
N SER A 5 -10.30 26.16 7.17
CA SER A 5 -10.41 25.19 6.08
C SER A 5 -11.55 25.57 5.12
N HIS A 6 -11.23 25.56 3.83
CA HIS A 6 -12.21 25.76 2.76
C HIS A 6 -12.41 24.43 2.02
N PHE A 7 -13.63 23.92 2.07
CA PHE A 7 -14.02 22.73 1.32
C PHE A 7 -14.55 23.15 -0.05
N VAL A 8 -13.87 22.67 -1.10
CA VAL A 8 -14.22 22.96 -2.50
C VAL A 8 -14.77 21.70 -3.14
N GLU A 9 -15.99 21.76 -3.62
CA GLU A 9 -16.64 20.66 -4.33
C GLU A 9 -15.79 20.19 -5.51
N GLY A 10 -15.64 18.87 -5.66
CA GLY A 10 -14.84 18.25 -6.71
C GLY A 10 -13.33 18.48 -6.64
N LYS A 11 -12.82 19.17 -5.59
CA LYS A 11 -11.37 19.42 -5.40
C LYS A 11 -10.87 19.07 -3.99
N THR A 12 -11.76 18.67 -3.10
CA THR A 12 -11.41 18.33 -1.71
C THR A 12 -11.53 16.82 -1.52
N VAL A 13 -10.47 16.20 -1.01
CA VAL A 13 -10.46 14.81 -0.54
C VAL A 13 -10.54 14.82 0.98
N ILE A 14 -11.45 14.05 1.55
CA ILE A 14 -11.56 13.85 3.00
C ILE A 14 -10.92 12.50 3.33
N ILE A 15 -9.93 12.50 4.21
CA ILE A 15 -9.24 11.29 4.63
C ILE A 15 -9.64 10.98 6.08
N PHE A 16 -10.21 9.79 6.28
CA PHE A 16 -10.45 9.21 7.60
C PHE A 16 -9.35 8.20 7.89
N ASP A 17 -8.43 8.56 8.75
CA ASP A 17 -7.38 7.66 9.18
C ASP A 17 -7.84 6.83 10.37
N GLU A 18 -7.46 5.53 10.39
CA GLU A 18 -7.86 4.55 11.41
C GLU A 18 -9.38 4.57 11.72
N ILE A 19 -10.20 4.52 10.67
CA ILE A 19 -11.66 4.73 10.75
C ILE A 19 -12.36 3.75 11.71
N GLN A 20 -11.74 2.60 12.02
CA GLN A 20 -12.28 1.64 12.99
C GLN A 20 -12.31 2.20 14.43
N GLU A 21 -11.52 3.22 14.74
CA GLU A 21 -11.52 3.85 16.05
C GLU A 21 -12.77 4.71 16.27
N CYS A 22 -13.47 5.09 15.19
CA CYS A 22 -14.69 5.89 15.25
C CYS A 22 -15.84 5.22 14.49
N ALA A 23 -16.73 4.56 15.22
CA ALA A 23 -17.88 3.86 14.63
C ALA A 23 -18.84 4.83 13.86
N ASN A 24 -18.93 6.08 14.29
CA ASN A 24 -19.75 7.09 13.62
C ASN A 24 -19.11 7.54 12.29
N ALA A 25 -17.79 7.65 12.23
CA ALA A 25 -17.09 7.96 10.98
C ALA A 25 -17.31 6.87 9.92
N ARG A 26 -17.24 5.60 10.32
CA ARG A 26 -17.55 4.48 9.42
C ARG A 26 -18.97 4.54 8.85
N SER A 27 -19.95 4.82 9.69
CA SER A 27 -21.35 4.91 9.25
C SER A 27 -21.64 6.14 8.41
N SER A 28 -20.79 7.17 8.45
CA SER A 28 -20.94 8.39 7.64
C SER A 28 -20.45 8.25 6.20
N ILE A 29 -19.69 7.19 5.87
CA ILE A 29 -19.22 6.97 4.49
C ILE A 29 -20.37 6.94 3.48
N LYS A 30 -21.48 6.26 3.82
CA LYS A 30 -22.64 6.18 2.94
C LYS A 30 -23.26 7.56 2.67
N PRO A 31 -23.66 8.36 3.68
CA PRO A 31 -24.15 9.71 3.45
C PRO A 31 -23.20 10.61 2.65
N PHE A 32 -21.89 10.51 2.88
CA PHE A 32 -20.92 11.25 2.11
C PHE A 32 -20.84 10.80 0.65
N SER A 33 -20.92 9.50 0.40
CA SER A 33 -20.95 8.96 -0.97
C SER A 33 -22.23 9.37 -1.72
N GLU A 34 -23.38 9.42 -1.02
CA GLU A 34 -24.65 9.88 -1.59
C GLU A 34 -24.65 11.38 -1.87
N ASP A 35 -23.98 12.18 -1.04
CA ASP A 35 -23.81 13.62 -1.23
C ASP A 35 -22.93 13.94 -2.46
N GLY A 36 -21.90 13.14 -2.72
CA GLY A 36 -21.09 13.19 -3.95
C GLY A 36 -20.23 14.43 -4.15
N ARG A 37 -20.22 15.39 -3.21
CA ARG A 37 -19.44 16.65 -3.35
C ARG A 37 -17.95 16.46 -3.12
N PHE A 38 -17.57 15.43 -2.36
CA PHE A 38 -16.17 15.21 -1.94
C PHE A 38 -15.76 13.77 -2.14
N ASP A 39 -14.52 13.56 -2.53
CA ASP A 39 -13.91 12.24 -2.54
C ASP A 39 -13.52 11.84 -1.11
N ILE A 40 -13.74 10.56 -0.79
CA ILE A 40 -13.47 10.02 0.54
C ILE A 40 -12.46 8.88 0.44
N ILE A 41 -11.42 8.96 1.25
CA ILE A 41 -10.48 7.87 1.48
C ILE A 41 -10.55 7.50 2.96
N ALA A 42 -10.75 6.22 3.25
CA ALA A 42 -10.73 5.71 4.61
C ALA A 42 -9.63 4.66 4.75
N THR A 43 -8.78 4.80 5.76
CA THR A 43 -7.76 3.81 6.11
C THR A 43 -8.14 3.04 7.36
N GLY A 44 -7.59 1.84 7.51
CA GLY A 44 -7.76 1.05 8.73
C GLY A 44 -7.25 -0.37 8.59
N SER A 45 -6.53 -0.84 9.60
CA SER A 45 -5.88 -2.16 9.60
C SER A 45 -6.84 -3.34 9.66
N LEU A 46 -8.08 -3.14 10.10
CA LEU A 46 -9.05 -4.19 10.38
C LEU A 46 -10.31 -4.14 9.51
N LEU A 47 -10.33 -3.31 8.47
CA LEU A 47 -11.52 -3.08 7.64
C LEU A 47 -12.01 -4.33 6.90
N GLY A 48 -11.12 -5.29 6.60
CA GLY A 48 -11.44 -6.53 5.88
C GLY A 48 -11.71 -7.76 6.74
N ILE A 49 -11.56 -7.70 8.07
CA ILE A 49 -11.70 -8.88 8.93
C ILE A 49 -13.18 -9.13 9.21
N LYS A 50 -13.71 -10.26 8.65
CA LYS A 50 -15.06 -10.73 8.93
C LYS A 50 -15.21 -10.99 10.44
N GLY A 51 -16.06 -10.21 11.12
CA GLY A 51 -16.38 -10.40 12.54
C GLY A 51 -15.94 -9.27 13.46
N TYR A 52 -14.97 -8.45 13.10
CA TYR A 52 -14.58 -7.31 13.90
C TYR A 52 -15.74 -6.30 14.10
N ASN A 53 -16.60 -6.17 13.11
CA ASN A 53 -17.71 -5.21 13.11
C ASN A 53 -19.04 -5.76 13.65
N LYS A 54 -19.14 -7.03 14.07
CA LYS A 54 -20.44 -7.61 14.49
C LYS A 54 -21.01 -7.03 15.79
N LYS A 55 -20.20 -6.38 16.63
CA LYS A 55 -20.64 -5.85 17.92
C LYS A 55 -20.73 -4.33 18.01
N LYS A 56 -20.17 -3.57 17.07
CA LYS A 56 -20.07 -2.08 17.17
C LYS A 56 -20.54 -1.30 15.95
N SER A 57 -20.77 -1.90 14.79
CA SER A 57 -21.22 -1.14 13.61
C SER A 57 -22.64 -1.48 13.20
N LYS A 58 -23.52 -0.54 13.32
CA LYS A 58 -24.80 -0.52 12.61
C LYS A 58 -24.50 -0.23 11.14
N GLY A 59 -24.47 -1.30 10.31
CA GLY A 59 -24.43 -1.18 8.85
C GLY A 59 -23.06 -0.95 8.23
N VAL A 60 -22.48 -2.00 7.63
CA VAL A 60 -21.41 -1.86 6.63
C VAL A 60 -22.09 -1.33 5.36
N PRO A 61 -21.69 -0.20 4.79
CA PRO A 61 -22.27 0.30 3.55
C PRO A 61 -21.83 -0.60 2.38
N ILE A 62 -22.68 -1.56 2.03
CA ILE A 62 -22.46 -2.44 0.88
C ILE A 62 -22.77 -1.63 -0.39
N GLY A 63 -21.81 -1.56 -1.32
CA GLY A 63 -21.99 -0.94 -2.63
C GLY A 63 -21.57 0.53 -2.75
N PHE A 64 -21.15 1.19 -1.66
CA PHE A 64 -20.73 2.59 -1.66
C PHE A 64 -19.21 2.78 -1.45
N GLU A 65 -18.46 1.68 -1.35
CA GLU A 65 -17.03 1.72 -1.13
C GLU A 65 -16.30 0.75 -2.06
N ARG A 66 -15.09 1.13 -2.47
CA ARG A 66 -14.12 0.27 -3.13
C ARG A 66 -13.02 -0.05 -2.15
N ILE A 67 -12.90 -1.32 -1.77
CA ILE A 67 -11.86 -1.76 -0.85
C ILE A 67 -10.57 -2.04 -1.63
N VAL A 68 -9.48 -1.41 -1.20
CA VAL A 68 -8.14 -1.64 -1.71
C VAL A 68 -7.29 -2.19 -0.57
N TYR A 69 -6.66 -3.35 -0.78
CA TYR A 69 -5.78 -3.96 0.20
C TYR A 69 -4.34 -3.51 -0.06
N MET A 70 -3.78 -2.73 0.87
CA MET A 70 -2.36 -2.42 0.88
C MET A 70 -1.60 -3.64 1.40
N LYS A 71 -0.70 -4.15 0.58
CA LYS A 71 0.22 -5.24 0.96
C LYS A 71 1.61 -4.66 1.21
N PRO A 72 2.48 -5.39 1.94
CA PRO A 72 3.90 -5.09 1.93
C PRO A 72 4.44 -5.05 0.49
N MET A 73 5.51 -4.30 0.29
CA MET A 73 6.21 -4.23 -1.01
C MET A 73 6.61 -5.63 -1.46
N ASP A 74 6.38 -5.91 -2.72
CA ASP A 74 6.90 -7.13 -3.34
C ASP A 74 8.37 -6.96 -3.78
N PHE A 75 8.95 -8.01 -4.38
CA PHE A 75 10.34 -7.97 -4.77
C PHE A 75 10.62 -6.97 -5.91
N GLU A 76 9.68 -6.76 -6.82
CA GLU A 76 9.83 -5.77 -7.89
C GLU A 76 9.80 -4.35 -7.32
N GLU A 77 8.88 -4.06 -6.41
CA GLU A 77 8.81 -2.78 -5.71
C GLU A 77 10.06 -2.51 -4.86
N PHE A 78 10.62 -3.56 -4.24
CA PHE A 78 11.91 -3.47 -3.54
C PHE A 78 13.06 -3.15 -4.51
N LEU A 79 13.09 -3.76 -5.69
CA LEU A 79 14.09 -3.44 -6.72
C LEU A 79 13.99 -1.98 -7.17
N TRP A 80 12.78 -1.47 -7.38
CA TRP A 80 12.58 -0.05 -7.73
C TRP A 80 13.05 0.88 -6.61
N ALA A 81 12.75 0.56 -5.36
CA ALA A 81 13.26 1.32 -4.22
C ALA A 81 14.78 1.32 -4.17
N LYS A 82 15.46 0.24 -4.57
CA LYS A 82 16.91 0.14 -4.72
C LYS A 82 17.46 0.88 -5.96
N GLY A 83 16.59 1.53 -6.75
CA GLY A 83 16.97 2.26 -7.96
C GLY A 83 17.18 1.39 -9.20
N ILE A 84 16.75 0.14 -9.18
CA ILE A 84 16.75 -0.72 -10.37
C ILE A 84 15.61 -0.28 -11.30
N SER A 85 15.94 0.00 -12.56
CA SER A 85 14.96 0.50 -13.52
C SER A 85 13.94 -0.57 -13.92
N GLU A 86 12.75 -0.11 -14.31
CA GLU A 86 11.68 -0.96 -14.86
C GLU A 86 12.17 -1.78 -16.08
N ASP A 87 13.08 -1.23 -16.90
CA ASP A 87 13.62 -1.92 -18.07
C ASP A 87 14.33 -3.23 -17.70
N VAL A 88 15.04 -3.25 -16.57
CA VAL A 88 15.69 -4.47 -16.07
C VAL A 88 14.66 -5.51 -15.66
N VAL A 89 13.61 -5.09 -14.96
CA VAL A 89 12.51 -5.98 -14.55
C VAL A 89 11.80 -6.55 -15.78
N GLN A 90 11.52 -5.69 -16.76
CA GLN A 90 10.89 -6.11 -18.02
C GLN A 90 11.78 -7.09 -18.82
N TYR A 91 13.06 -6.84 -18.90
CA TYR A 91 14.03 -7.77 -19.52
C TYR A 91 14.00 -9.16 -18.86
N LEU A 92 13.97 -9.20 -17.51
CA LEU A 92 13.88 -10.47 -16.78
C LEU A 92 12.56 -11.21 -17.09
N ARG A 93 11.44 -10.48 -17.15
CA ARG A 93 10.14 -11.05 -17.53
C ARG A 93 10.15 -11.62 -18.95
N GLU A 94 10.79 -10.93 -19.89
CA GLU A 94 10.93 -11.40 -21.28
C GLU A 94 11.81 -12.65 -21.37
N CYS A 95 12.94 -12.67 -20.67
CA CYS A 95 13.78 -13.86 -20.58
C CYS A 95 13.00 -15.07 -20.04
N TYR A 96 12.20 -14.85 -19.00
CA TYR A 96 11.36 -15.91 -18.44
C TYR A 96 10.30 -16.41 -19.44
N LYS A 97 9.58 -15.50 -20.09
CA LYS A 97 8.54 -15.84 -21.09
C LYS A 97 9.14 -16.62 -22.28
N ASN A 98 10.30 -16.18 -22.76
CA ASN A 98 10.97 -16.76 -23.92
C ASN A 98 11.85 -17.97 -23.58
N LYS A 99 11.94 -18.33 -22.29
CA LYS A 99 12.81 -19.41 -21.77
C LYS A 99 14.27 -19.21 -22.19
N THR A 100 14.72 -17.96 -22.26
CA THR A 100 16.11 -17.60 -22.53
C THR A 100 16.86 -17.33 -21.25
N PRO A 101 18.09 -17.80 -21.06
CA PRO A 101 18.88 -17.52 -19.87
C PRO A 101 19.26 -16.04 -19.80
N VAL A 102 19.26 -15.47 -18.62
CA VAL A 102 19.93 -14.19 -18.36
C VAL A 102 21.45 -14.41 -18.22
N SER A 103 22.23 -13.33 -18.36
CA SER A 103 23.66 -13.41 -18.12
C SER A 103 23.96 -13.80 -16.66
N ASP A 104 25.08 -14.51 -16.44
CA ASP A 104 25.52 -14.92 -15.08
C ASP A 104 25.63 -13.70 -14.15
N ALA A 105 26.16 -12.58 -14.66
CA ALA A 105 26.29 -11.35 -13.88
C ALA A 105 24.92 -10.82 -13.42
N THR A 106 23.93 -10.77 -14.32
CA THR A 106 22.57 -10.35 -14.00
C THR A 106 21.94 -11.31 -12.99
N HIS A 107 22.10 -12.61 -13.21
CA HIS A 107 21.57 -13.63 -12.31
C HIS A 107 22.12 -13.48 -10.88
N GLN A 108 23.44 -13.35 -10.74
CA GLN A 108 24.08 -13.19 -9.43
C GLN A 108 23.65 -11.87 -8.75
N ALA A 109 23.50 -10.78 -9.50
CA ALA A 109 23.02 -9.52 -8.96
C ALA A 109 21.58 -9.65 -8.43
N MET A 110 20.67 -10.28 -9.18
CA MET A 110 19.29 -10.50 -8.75
C MET A 110 19.20 -11.44 -7.54
N LEU A 111 20.01 -12.49 -7.48
CA LEU A 111 20.07 -13.36 -6.30
C LEU A 111 20.53 -12.61 -5.05
N ARG A 112 21.47 -11.67 -5.17
CA ARG A 112 21.90 -10.83 -4.05
C ARG A 112 20.75 -9.94 -3.58
N TYR A 113 20.07 -9.23 -4.47
CA TYR A 113 18.92 -8.39 -4.11
C TYR A 113 17.78 -9.21 -3.52
N PHE A 114 17.54 -10.42 -4.02
CA PHE A 114 16.52 -11.29 -3.48
C PHE A 114 16.84 -11.73 -2.04
N LYS A 115 18.11 -12.04 -1.75
CA LYS A 115 18.56 -12.34 -0.37
C LYS A 115 18.37 -11.13 0.55
N GLU A 116 18.71 -9.94 0.09
CA GLU A 116 18.46 -8.70 0.84
C GLU A 116 16.95 -8.55 1.12
N TYR A 117 16.09 -8.70 0.11
CA TYR A 117 14.65 -8.62 0.25
C TYR A 117 14.09 -9.64 1.26
N ILE A 118 14.55 -10.88 1.23
CA ILE A 118 14.11 -11.90 2.21
C ILE A 118 14.46 -11.48 3.64
N CYS A 119 15.61 -10.85 3.84
CA CYS A 119 16.04 -10.41 5.17
C CYS A 119 15.32 -9.13 5.62
N VAL A 120 15.18 -8.15 4.73
CA VAL A 120 14.59 -6.81 5.03
C VAL A 120 13.07 -6.88 5.07
N GLY A 121 12.47 -7.70 4.21
CA GLY A 121 11.02 -7.77 4.02
C GLY A 121 10.49 -6.61 3.18
N GLY A 122 9.17 -6.48 3.16
CA GLY A 122 8.48 -5.51 2.32
C GLY A 122 7.82 -4.35 3.09
N LEU A 123 8.14 -4.11 4.36
CA LEU A 123 7.60 -2.96 5.08
C LEU A 123 8.27 -1.68 4.59
N PRO A 124 7.54 -0.70 4.00
CA PRO A 124 8.13 0.46 3.34
C PRO A 124 9.11 1.23 4.23
N TYR A 125 8.78 1.43 5.50
CA TYR A 125 9.65 2.11 6.45
C TYR A 125 11.00 1.39 6.63
N ILE A 126 10.98 0.06 6.78
CA ILE A 126 12.20 -0.74 6.97
C ILE A 126 13.04 -0.75 5.68
N VAL A 127 12.38 -0.86 4.53
CA VAL A 127 13.05 -0.79 3.21
C VAL A 127 13.75 0.56 3.04
N ASP A 128 13.07 1.66 3.35
CA ASP A 128 13.65 3.02 3.29
C ASP A 128 14.87 3.18 4.21
N GLN A 129 14.75 2.73 5.46
CA GLN A 129 15.87 2.75 6.40
C GLN A 129 17.05 1.92 5.91
N PHE A 130 16.80 0.71 5.41
CA PHE A 130 17.86 -0.14 4.86
C PHE A 130 18.54 0.50 3.65
N ILE A 131 17.80 1.08 2.72
CA ILE A 131 18.36 1.73 1.53
C ILE A 131 19.21 2.95 1.92
N THR A 132 18.72 3.75 2.86
CA THR A 132 19.39 4.97 3.30
C THR A 132 20.69 4.68 4.06
N THR A 133 20.69 3.67 4.93
CA THR A 133 21.84 3.36 5.81
C THR A 133 22.75 2.28 5.25
N ASN A 134 22.22 1.43 4.37
CA ASN A 134 22.87 0.19 3.89
C ASN A 134 23.30 -0.73 5.05
N ASP A 135 22.58 -0.69 6.16
CA ASP A 135 22.86 -1.47 7.37
C ASP A 135 21.73 -2.46 7.65
N MET A 136 22.06 -3.74 7.77
CA MET A 136 21.10 -4.79 8.11
C MET A 136 20.62 -4.72 9.57
N ASN A 137 21.32 -4.00 10.44
CA ASN A 137 20.90 -3.85 11.84
C ASN A 137 19.62 -3.03 11.99
N VAL A 138 19.22 -2.28 10.98
CA VAL A 138 17.94 -1.53 10.99
C VAL A 138 16.70 -2.44 10.89
N VAL A 139 16.90 -3.72 10.58
CA VAL A 139 15.83 -4.71 10.40
C VAL A 139 15.47 -5.40 11.73
N TRP A 140 16.34 -5.31 12.74
CA TRP A 140 16.20 -5.93 14.06
C TRP A 140 15.99 -4.87 15.11
#